data_956faaaa0e9268996bc45a663803081a
#
_entry.id   956faaaa0e9268996bc45a663803081a
#
_cell.length_a   1.000
_cell.length_b   1.000
_cell.length_c   1.000
_cell.angle_alpha   90.00
_cell.angle_beta   90.00
_cell.angle_gamma   90.00
#
_symmetry.space_group_name_H-M   'P 1'
#
loop_
_entity.id
_entity.type
_entity.pdbx_description
1 polymer ?
#
loop_
_entity_poly.entity_id
_entity_poly.type
_entity_poly.pdbx_seq_one_letter_code
_entity_poly.pdbx_strand_id
1 'polypeptide(L)'
;MKSIRTLFPSIAGAMFCIAFAGPSLAASCGGDFEAWLTEFKREAASQGISQRAIASALDGVTADPAVVSRDRGQRVFSQSFEQFSGRMISADRMRKGTAMLARYAGTFAGIERQFGVPGPVLTAIWGLETDFGVNQGRFSIIRSVATLAHDCRRPDKFRGELFALLRIVERGDMTPGELRGDWAGEIGQTQFLPSSYLKFAVDFDGNGKRDLIHSAPDALASTANYLKSYGWRRGEPWSESSANFNVLLEWNKARVYAKTIALFAERLAATR
;
A
#
# COMPACT_ATOMS: atom_id res chain seq x y z
N MET A 1 -19.56 71.89 -47.04
CA MET A 1 -19.85 71.66 -45.64
C MET A 1 -19.97 70.16 -45.43
N LYS A 2 -18.90 69.47 -44.92
CA LYS A 2 -18.87 68.02 -44.66
C LYS A 2 -18.82 67.86 -43.15
N SER A 3 -19.86 67.22 -42.62
CA SER A 3 -20.00 66.91 -41.19
C SER A 3 -19.20 65.67 -40.86
N ILE A 4 -18.28 65.73 -39.89
CA ILE A 4 -17.47 64.67 -39.39
C ILE A 4 -18.19 64.12 -38.14
N ARG A 5 -18.67 62.84 -38.17
CA ARG A 5 -19.19 62.09 -37.00
C ARG A 5 -18.01 61.36 -36.35
N THR A 6 -17.69 61.76 -35.16
CA THR A 6 -16.76 61.08 -34.29
C THR A 6 -17.45 59.88 -33.59
N LEU A 7 -16.96 58.66 -33.86
CA LEU A 7 -17.32 57.45 -33.13
C LEU A 7 -16.42 57.33 -31.90
N PHE A 8 -17.02 57.23 -30.73
CA PHE A 8 -16.33 56.79 -29.51
C PHE A 8 -16.44 55.28 -29.36
N PRO A 9 -15.34 54.53 -29.10
CA PRO A 9 -15.42 53.12 -28.77
C PRO A 9 -15.69 52.96 -27.27
N SER A 10 -16.74 52.21 -26.90
CA SER A 10 -17.03 51.76 -25.53
C SER A 10 -16.05 50.65 -25.16
N ILE A 11 -15.20 50.90 -24.18
CA ILE A 11 -14.33 49.87 -23.56
C ILE A 11 -15.15 49.14 -22.48
N ALA A 12 -15.57 47.91 -22.79
CA ALA A 12 -16.14 47.01 -21.81
C ALA A 12 -14.98 46.41 -20.99
N GLY A 13 -14.84 46.85 -19.72
CA GLY A 13 -13.87 46.29 -18.78
C GLY A 13 -14.30 44.91 -18.31
N ALA A 14 -13.60 43.87 -18.75
CA ALA A 14 -13.74 42.53 -18.18
C ALA A 14 -13.08 42.49 -16.80
N MET A 15 -13.87 42.41 -15.75
CA MET A 15 -13.42 42.27 -14.37
C MET A 15 -12.96 40.84 -14.17
N PHE A 16 -11.63 40.59 -14.20
CA PHE A 16 -11.01 39.31 -13.97
C PHE A 16 -10.96 39.09 -12.44
N CYS A 17 -11.89 38.27 -11.89
CA CYS A 17 -11.80 37.81 -10.51
C CYS A 17 -10.63 36.82 -10.36
N ILE A 18 -9.48 37.31 -9.91
CA ILE A 18 -8.37 36.45 -9.48
C ILE A 18 -8.77 35.86 -8.14
N ALA A 19 -9.19 34.59 -8.14
CA ALA A 19 -9.35 33.81 -6.92
C ALA A 19 -7.94 33.54 -6.35
N PHE A 20 -7.57 34.23 -5.29
CA PHE A 20 -6.40 33.89 -4.48
C PHE A 20 -6.68 32.56 -3.80
N ALA A 21 -6.16 31.45 -4.33
CA ALA A 21 -6.00 30.22 -3.58
C ALA A 21 -4.95 30.50 -2.49
N GLY A 22 -5.40 30.75 -1.27
CA GLY A 22 -4.50 30.81 -0.12
C GLY A 22 -3.73 29.49 0.03
N PRO A 23 -2.51 29.51 0.62
CA PRO A 23 -1.77 28.29 0.86
C PRO A 23 -2.63 27.35 1.71
N SER A 24 -2.92 26.16 1.19
CA SER A 24 -3.55 25.09 1.95
C SER A 24 -2.56 24.66 3.04
N LEU A 25 -2.77 25.13 4.27
CA LEU A 25 -2.00 24.68 5.42
C LEU A 25 -2.33 23.22 5.63
N ALA A 26 -1.31 22.36 5.50
CA ALA A 26 -1.45 20.94 5.83
C ALA A 26 -1.89 20.80 7.29
N ALA A 27 -2.89 19.95 7.56
CA ALA A 27 -3.34 19.68 8.93
C ALA A 27 -2.14 19.25 9.80
N SER A 28 -1.83 20.01 10.84
CA SER A 28 -0.73 19.68 11.76
C SER A 28 -1.08 18.43 12.57
N CYS A 29 -0.10 17.57 12.88
CA CYS A 29 -0.33 16.39 13.71
C CYS A 29 -0.72 16.78 15.16
N GLY A 30 -1.42 15.89 15.87
CA GLY A 30 -1.79 16.05 17.29
C GLY A 30 -3.00 16.93 17.52
N GLY A 31 -3.24 17.25 18.78
CA GLY A 31 -4.41 18.02 19.19
C GLY A 31 -5.72 17.22 19.21
N ASP A 32 -6.83 17.92 19.02
CA ASP A 32 -8.14 17.28 18.90
C ASP A 32 -8.28 16.53 17.57
N PHE A 33 -8.64 15.26 17.65
CA PHE A 33 -8.73 14.39 16.47
C PHE A 33 -9.84 14.81 15.50
N GLU A 34 -10.99 15.27 16.01
CA GLU A 34 -12.10 15.69 15.14
C GLU A 34 -11.77 16.97 14.38
N ALA A 35 -11.15 17.93 15.06
CA ALA A 35 -10.68 19.15 14.43
C ALA A 35 -9.65 18.85 13.34
N TRP A 36 -8.66 18.00 13.65
CA TRP A 36 -7.66 17.54 12.69
C TRP A 36 -8.28 16.82 11.49
N LEU A 37 -9.23 15.91 11.74
CA LEU A 37 -9.90 15.15 10.67
C LEU A 37 -10.72 16.08 9.76
N THR A 38 -11.34 17.11 10.34
CA THR A 38 -12.07 18.13 9.57
C THR A 38 -11.15 18.93 8.66
N GLU A 39 -9.95 19.28 9.13
CA GLU A 39 -8.94 19.96 8.30
C GLU A 39 -8.40 19.02 7.22
N PHE A 40 -8.12 17.77 7.56
CA PHE A 40 -7.68 16.77 6.59
C PHE A 40 -8.73 16.54 5.48
N LYS A 41 -10.03 16.47 5.81
CA LYS A 41 -11.12 16.38 4.82
C LYS A 41 -11.13 17.57 3.86
N ARG A 42 -10.91 18.80 4.37
CA ARG A 42 -10.82 20.02 3.52
C ARG A 42 -9.60 19.95 2.60
N GLU A 43 -8.48 19.51 3.11
CA GLU A 43 -7.26 19.32 2.32
C GLU A 43 -7.46 18.25 1.24
N ALA A 44 -8.09 17.13 1.57
CA ALA A 44 -8.38 16.06 0.60
C ALA A 44 -9.28 16.56 -0.54
N ALA A 45 -10.29 17.37 -0.22
CA ALA A 45 -11.13 18.01 -1.23
C ALA A 45 -10.33 18.99 -2.12
N SER A 46 -9.41 19.75 -1.55
CA SER A 46 -8.55 20.68 -2.32
C SER A 46 -7.58 19.93 -3.25
N GLN A 47 -7.24 18.68 -2.94
CA GLN A 47 -6.44 17.79 -3.79
C GLN A 47 -7.28 17.00 -4.82
N GLY A 48 -8.56 17.36 -5.00
CA GLY A 48 -9.43 16.80 -6.02
C GLY A 48 -10.09 15.47 -5.67
N ILE A 49 -10.09 15.07 -4.39
CA ILE A 49 -10.84 13.89 -3.94
C ILE A 49 -12.29 14.29 -3.74
N SER A 50 -13.22 13.51 -4.28
CA SER A 50 -14.65 13.82 -4.22
C SER A 50 -15.20 13.80 -2.79
N GLN A 51 -16.17 14.66 -2.52
CA GLN A 51 -16.88 14.68 -1.23
C GLN A 51 -17.52 13.34 -0.89
N ARG A 52 -17.98 12.59 -1.91
CA ARG A 52 -18.53 11.25 -1.73
C ARG A 52 -17.49 10.28 -1.18
N ALA A 53 -16.29 10.26 -1.74
CA ALA A 53 -15.22 9.37 -1.28
C ALA A 53 -14.75 9.77 0.13
N ILE A 54 -14.58 11.07 0.38
CA ILE A 54 -14.21 11.61 1.69
C ILE A 54 -15.24 11.23 2.75
N ALA A 55 -16.52 11.50 2.51
CA ALA A 55 -17.59 11.20 3.47
C ALA A 55 -17.71 9.69 3.72
N SER A 56 -17.72 8.87 2.65
CA SER A 56 -17.84 7.42 2.80
C SER A 56 -16.69 6.79 3.59
N ALA A 57 -15.48 7.34 3.48
CA ALA A 57 -14.29 6.82 4.14
C ALA A 57 -14.08 7.39 5.56
N LEU A 58 -14.36 8.69 5.76
CA LEU A 58 -13.91 9.40 6.95
C LEU A 58 -15.03 9.85 7.91
N ASP A 59 -16.31 9.76 7.52
CA ASP A 59 -17.37 10.14 8.43
C ASP A 59 -17.51 9.11 9.56
N GLY A 60 -17.58 9.62 10.80
CA GLY A 60 -17.63 8.79 12.00
C GLY A 60 -16.32 8.10 12.39
N VAL A 61 -15.21 8.37 11.69
CA VAL A 61 -13.90 7.82 12.06
C VAL A 61 -13.41 8.52 13.34
N THR A 62 -13.01 7.71 14.32
CA THR A 62 -12.43 8.15 15.60
C THR A 62 -11.02 7.58 15.76
N ALA A 63 -10.16 8.23 16.54
CA ALA A 63 -8.85 7.71 16.87
C ALA A 63 -8.93 6.32 17.53
N ASP A 64 -7.92 5.47 17.28
CA ASP A 64 -7.81 4.16 17.90
C ASP A 64 -6.57 4.06 18.81
N PRO A 65 -6.77 4.16 20.15
CA PRO A 65 -5.63 4.07 21.08
C PRO A 65 -4.86 2.75 21.01
N ALA A 66 -5.51 1.66 20.59
CA ALA A 66 -4.85 0.37 20.43
C ALA A 66 -3.83 0.40 19.26
N VAL A 67 -4.11 1.15 18.20
CA VAL A 67 -3.19 1.38 17.08
C VAL A 67 -1.96 2.14 17.55
N VAL A 68 -2.14 3.24 18.29
CA VAL A 68 -1.03 4.03 18.85
C VAL A 68 -0.18 3.19 19.80
N SER A 69 -0.81 2.39 20.68
CA SER A 69 -0.10 1.51 21.59
C SER A 69 0.76 0.47 20.85
N ARG A 70 0.24 -0.12 19.78
CA ARG A 70 0.98 -1.08 18.94
C ARG A 70 2.15 -0.40 18.21
N ASP A 71 1.92 0.79 17.66
CA ASP A 71 2.97 1.54 16.96
C ASP A 71 4.15 1.90 17.89
N ARG A 72 3.85 2.32 19.12
CA ARG A 72 4.87 2.64 20.13
C ARG A 72 5.51 1.40 20.75
N GLY A 73 4.79 0.27 20.78
CA GLY A 73 5.27 -1.01 21.30
C GLY A 73 6.18 -1.79 20.36
N GLN A 74 6.39 -1.32 19.13
CA GLN A 74 7.30 -1.96 18.19
C GLN A 74 8.73 -1.98 18.73
N ARG A 75 9.18 -3.17 19.15
CA ARG A 75 10.58 -3.40 19.49
C ARG A 75 11.35 -3.69 18.21
N VAL A 76 12.45 -2.99 18.00
CA VAL A 76 13.42 -3.29 16.93
C VAL A 76 13.82 -4.77 17.04
N PHE A 77 13.93 -5.45 15.91
CA PHE A 77 14.35 -6.85 15.83
C PHE A 77 15.69 -7.05 16.56
N SER A 78 15.63 -7.59 17.78
CA SER A 78 16.81 -7.91 18.61
C SER A 78 17.23 -9.37 18.55
N GLN A 79 16.54 -10.18 17.70
CA GLN A 79 16.82 -11.61 17.55
C GLN A 79 17.91 -11.85 16.50
N SER A 80 18.73 -12.91 16.72
CA SER A 80 19.63 -13.38 15.67
C SER A 80 18.87 -13.87 14.44
N PHE A 81 19.53 -13.91 13.30
CA PHE A 81 18.94 -14.42 12.06
C PHE A 81 18.46 -15.87 12.21
N GLU A 82 19.24 -16.70 12.89
CA GLU A 82 18.93 -18.12 13.12
C GLU A 82 17.66 -18.28 13.96
N GLN A 83 17.53 -17.51 15.04
CA GLN A 83 16.36 -17.52 15.91
C GLN A 83 15.12 -17.01 15.15
N PHE A 84 15.25 -15.92 14.43
CA PHE A 84 14.15 -15.32 13.67
C PHE A 84 13.71 -16.25 12.54
N SER A 85 14.63 -16.68 11.67
CA SER A 85 14.31 -17.54 10.52
C SER A 85 13.80 -18.92 10.96
N GLY A 86 14.37 -19.51 12.02
CA GLY A 86 13.90 -20.79 12.57
C GLY A 86 12.46 -20.75 13.05
N ARG A 87 12.04 -19.63 13.66
CA ARG A 87 10.65 -19.40 14.06
C ARG A 87 9.74 -19.14 12.86
N MET A 88 10.20 -18.31 11.91
CA MET A 88 9.38 -17.89 10.78
C MET A 88 9.21 -18.97 9.72
N ILE A 89 10.23 -19.82 9.49
CA ILE A 89 10.19 -20.91 8.52
C ILE A 89 9.91 -22.24 9.27
N SER A 90 8.72 -22.34 9.88
CA SER A 90 8.30 -23.56 10.57
C SER A 90 8.05 -24.70 9.56
N ALA A 91 8.10 -25.96 10.07
CA ALA A 91 7.77 -27.13 9.25
C ALA A 91 6.36 -27.07 8.66
N ASP A 92 5.40 -26.48 9.40
CA ASP A 92 4.03 -26.29 8.92
C ASP A 92 3.98 -25.30 7.76
N ARG A 93 4.66 -24.16 7.90
CA ARG A 93 4.73 -23.14 6.82
C ARG A 93 5.45 -23.67 5.59
N MET A 94 6.49 -24.50 5.76
CA MET A 94 7.14 -25.20 4.64
C MET A 94 6.16 -26.13 3.91
N ARG A 95 5.41 -26.99 4.63
CA ARG A 95 4.40 -27.86 4.02
C ARG A 95 3.33 -27.09 3.26
N LYS A 96 2.79 -26.03 3.90
CA LYS A 96 1.79 -25.13 3.27
C LYS A 96 2.36 -24.46 2.01
N GLY A 97 3.56 -23.92 2.09
CA GLY A 97 4.23 -23.27 0.96
C GLY A 97 4.42 -24.20 -0.23
N THR A 98 4.89 -25.45 0.01
CA THR A 98 5.00 -26.46 -1.04
C THR A 98 3.62 -26.80 -1.65
N ALA A 99 2.58 -26.92 -0.83
CA ALA A 99 1.23 -27.15 -1.32
C ALA A 99 0.69 -25.96 -2.14
N MET A 100 0.99 -24.71 -1.75
CA MET A 100 0.60 -23.50 -2.51
C MET A 100 1.35 -23.43 -3.84
N LEU A 101 2.63 -23.77 -3.89
CA LEU A 101 3.39 -23.86 -5.15
C LEU A 101 2.76 -24.84 -6.14
N ALA A 102 2.30 -26.00 -5.67
CA ALA A 102 1.62 -26.99 -6.50
C ALA A 102 0.23 -26.49 -6.93
N ARG A 103 -0.56 -25.98 -5.98
CA ARG A 103 -1.93 -25.51 -6.22
C ARG A 103 -1.99 -24.38 -7.25
N TYR A 104 -1.07 -23.43 -7.20
CA TYR A 104 -1.03 -22.25 -8.06
C TYR A 104 0.06 -22.33 -9.14
N ALA A 105 0.49 -23.54 -9.53
CA ALA A 105 1.59 -23.74 -10.48
C ALA A 105 1.41 -22.96 -11.80
N GLY A 106 0.20 -23.00 -12.39
CA GLY A 106 -0.13 -22.26 -13.61
C GLY A 106 -0.07 -20.74 -13.42
N THR A 107 -0.59 -20.24 -12.28
CA THR A 107 -0.52 -18.83 -11.90
C THR A 107 0.94 -18.37 -11.74
N PHE A 108 1.76 -19.10 -11.00
CA PHE A 108 3.17 -18.77 -10.84
C PHE A 108 3.93 -18.78 -12.16
N ALA A 109 3.66 -19.76 -13.03
CA ALA A 109 4.27 -19.78 -14.37
C ALA A 109 3.88 -18.56 -15.22
N GLY A 110 2.62 -18.13 -15.13
CA GLY A 110 2.12 -16.90 -15.76
C GLY A 110 2.81 -15.64 -15.23
N ILE A 111 2.87 -15.51 -13.91
CA ILE A 111 3.51 -14.38 -13.23
C ILE A 111 5.02 -14.34 -13.57
N GLU A 112 5.71 -15.46 -13.54
CA GLU A 112 7.14 -15.53 -13.88
C GLU A 112 7.39 -15.13 -15.32
N ARG A 113 6.53 -15.56 -16.27
CA ARG A 113 6.62 -15.11 -17.68
C ARG A 113 6.45 -13.60 -17.82
N GLN A 114 5.56 -12.98 -17.05
CA GLN A 114 5.24 -11.56 -17.20
C GLN A 114 6.19 -10.64 -16.41
N PHE A 115 6.53 -11.03 -15.20
CA PHE A 115 7.28 -10.17 -14.26
C PHE A 115 8.72 -10.66 -14.00
N GLY A 116 9.05 -11.92 -14.31
CA GLY A 116 10.36 -12.49 -14.10
C GLY A 116 10.64 -12.95 -12.67
N VAL A 117 9.66 -12.91 -11.77
CA VAL A 117 9.81 -13.31 -10.36
C VAL A 117 9.35 -14.76 -10.19
N PRO A 118 10.20 -15.67 -9.66
CA PRO A 118 9.85 -17.08 -9.55
C PRO A 118 8.89 -17.35 -8.39
N GLY A 119 8.05 -18.38 -8.58
CA GLY A 119 7.03 -18.78 -7.60
C GLY A 119 7.53 -18.97 -6.16
N PRO A 120 8.69 -19.62 -5.91
CA PRO A 120 9.22 -19.76 -4.55
C PRO A 120 9.42 -18.44 -3.80
N VAL A 121 9.87 -17.36 -4.47
CA VAL A 121 10.06 -16.04 -3.85
C VAL A 121 8.71 -15.44 -3.45
N LEU A 122 7.73 -15.48 -4.34
CA LEU A 122 6.38 -14.97 -4.07
C LEU A 122 5.68 -15.76 -2.96
N THR A 123 5.86 -17.08 -2.95
CA THR A 123 5.31 -17.97 -1.92
C THR A 123 5.97 -17.70 -0.56
N ALA A 124 7.28 -17.43 -0.53
CA ALA A 124 7.98 -17.08 0.70
C ALA A 124 7.45 -15.77 1.29
N ILE A 125 7.29 -14.72 0.48
CA ILE A 125 6.70 -13.45 0.91
C ILE A 125 5.27 -13.68 1.43
N TRP A 126 4.42 -14.33 0.65
CA TRP A 126 3.03 -14.61 1.01
C TRP A 126 2.90 -15.38 2.34
N GLY A 127 3.75 -16.39 2.53
CA GLY A 127 3.79 -17.15 3.77
C GLY A 127 4.24 -16.35 4.98
N LEU A 128 5.24 -15.48 4.81
CA LEU A 128 5.77 -14.66 5.91
C LEU A 128 4.83 -13.51 6.29
N GLU A 129 4.13 -12.92 5.31
CA GLU A 129 3.22 -11.79 5.56
C GLU A 129 1.91 -12.23 6.24
N THR A 130 1.25 -13.24 5.70
CA THR A 130 -0.12 -13.53 6.13
C THR A 130 -0.42 -15.02 6.33
N ASP A 131 0.62 -15.89 6.36
CA ASP A 131 0.43 -17.35 6.37
C ASP A 131 -0.47 -17.80 5.21
N PHE A 132 -0.14 -17.33 4.00
CA PHE A 132 -0.86 -17.62 2.74
C PHE A 132 -2.29 -17.07 2.71
N GLY A 133 -2.47 -15.84 3.15
CA GLY A 133 -3.74 -15.12 3.13
C GLY A 133 -4.67 -15.40 4.32
N VAL A 134 -4.26 -16.26 5.27
CA VAL A 134 -5.09 -16.62 6.44
C VAL A 134 -5.14 -15.49 7.47
N ASN A 135 -4.05 -14.77 7.68
CA ASN A 135 -3.88 -13.79 8.76
C ASN A 135 -3.67 -12.38 8.19
N GLN A 136 -4.66 -11.82 7.52
CA GLN A 136 -4.56 -10.48 6.90
C GLN A 136 -4.79 -9.33 7.89
N GLY A 137 -5.19 -9.61 9.14
CA GLY A 137 -5.57 -8.60 10.10
C GLY A 137 -7.08 -8.32 10.13
N ARG A 138 -7.53 -7.54 11.15
CA ARG A 138 -8.96 -7.25 11.37
C ARG A 138 -9.24 -5.78 11.67
N PHE A 139 -8.22 -4.95 11.68
CA PHE A 139 -8.39 -3.52 11.91
C PHE A 139 -9.07 -2.84 10.73
N SER A 140 -9.83 -1.78 11.00
CA SER A 140 -10.22 -0.86 9.95
C SER A 140 -8.97 -0.12 9.48
N ILE A 141 -8.54 -0.37 8.24
CA ILE A 141 -7.34 0.24 7.67
C ILE A 141 -7.47 1.76 7.67
N ILE A 142 -8.64 2.30 7.29
CA ILE A 142 -8.89 3.74 7.27
C ILE A 142 -8.73 4.34 8.67
N ARG A 143 -9.36 3.74 9.68
CA ARG A 143 -9.26 4.21 11.06
C ARG A 143 -7.82 4.13 11.59
N SER A 144 -7.12 3.05 11.29
CA SER A 144 -5.73 2.85 11.68
C SER A 144 -4.83 3.92 11.08
N VAL A 145 -4.93 4.13 9.77
CA VAL A 145 -4.08 5.09 9.05
C VAL A 145 -4.42 6.53 9.45
N ALA A 146 -5.71 6.87 9.64
CA ALA A 146 -6.10 8.19 10.15
C ALA A 146 -5.53 8.44 11.56
N THR A 147 -5.58 7.43 12.44
CA THR A 147 -4.98 7.51 13.78
C THR A 147 -3.47 7.75 13.71
N LEU A 148 -2.76 7.02 12.87
CA LEU A 148 -1.30 7.14 12.70
C LEU A 148 -0.89 8.43 11.98
N ALA A 149 -1.75 8.97 11.11
CA ALA A 149 -1.54 10.27 10.46
C ALA A 149 -1.72 11.44 11.43
N HIS A 150 -2.61 11.28 12.41
CA HIS A 150 -2.80 12.24 13.49
C HIS A 150 -1.68 12.15 14.55
N ASP A 151 -1.13 10.95 14.83
CA ASP A 151 -0.03 10.77 15.80
C ASP A 151 1.28 11.38 15.26
N CYS A 152 1.93 12.22 16.07
CA CYS A 152 3.10 12.99 15.62
C CYS A 152 4.39 12.19 15.44
N ARG A 153 4.36 10.86 15.54
CA ARG A 153 5.55 10.02 15.37
C ARG A 153 6.00 9.92 13.90
N ARG A 154 5.06 9.75 12.97
CA ARG A 154 5.32 9.59 11.53
C ARG A 154 4.18 10.21 10.69
N PRO A 155 3.80 11.48 10.96
CA PRO A 155 2.58 12.05 10.39
C PRO A 155 2.60 12.09 8.86
N ASP A 156 3.67 12.56 8.25
CA ASP A 156 3.75 12.74 6.79
C ASP A 156 3.60 11.41 6.04
N LYS A 157 4.23 10.34 6.56
CA LYS A 157 4.09 9.01 5.99
C LYS A 157 2.62 8.59 5.96
N PHE A 158 1.96 8.62 7.11
CA PHE A 158 0.59 8.11 7.23
C PHE A 158 -0.46 9.05 6.62
N ARG A 159 -0.17 10.36 6.52
CA ARG A 159 -0.99 11.28 5.71
C ARG A 159 -0.97 10.88 4.23
N GLY A 160 0.20 10.58 3.68
CA GLY A 160 0.33 10.07 2.32
C GLY A 160 -0.45 8.77 2.10
N GLU A 161 -0.39 7.84 3.05
CA GLU A 161 -1.16 6.59 3.00
C GLU A 161 -2.68 6.85 3.12
N LEU A 162 -3.12 7.83 3.92
CA LEU A 162 -4.53 8.20 4.03
C LEU A 162 -5.07 8.80 2.73
N PHE A 163 -4.30 9.66 2.05
CA PHE A 163 -4.64 10.13 0.71
C PHE A 163 -4.74 8.97 -0.29
N ALA A 164 -3.82 8.02 -0.22
CA ALA A 164 -3.86 6.83 -1.08
C ALA A 164 -5.11 6.00 -0.83
N LEU A 165 -5.54 5.80 0.43
CA LEU A 165 -6.80 5.13 0.77
C LEU A 165 -8.01 5.84 0.19
N LEU A 166 -8.08 7.16 0.30
CA LEU A 166 -9.19 7.93 -0.28
C LEU A 166 -9.25 7.76 -1.81
N ARG A 167 -8.10 7.72 -2.48
CA ARG A 167 -8.02 7.46 -3.94
C ARG A 167 -8.45 6.05 -4.31
N ILE A 168 -8.15 5.04 -3.48
CA ILE A 168 -8.61 3.65 -3.67
C ILE A 168 -10.15 3.59 -3.60
N VAL A 169 -10.73 4.26 -2.58
CA VAL A 169 -12.19 4.35 -2.40
C VAL A 169 -12.84 5.12 -3.55
N GLU A 170 -12.25 6.25 -3.98
CA GLU A 170 -12.76 7.07 -5.07
C GLU A 170 -12.80 6.34 -6.42
N ARG A 171 -11.78 5.53 -6.69
CA ARG A 171 -11.70 4.69 -7.90
C ARG A 171 -12.69 3.53 -7.88
N GLY A 172 -13.29 3.24 -6.71
CA GLY A 172 -14.15 2.09 -6.52
C GLY A 172 -13.41 0.75 -6.49
N ASP A 173 -12.10 0.77 -6.30
CA ASP A 173 -11.28 -0.45 -6.17
C ASP A 173 -11.68 -1.26 -4.93
N MET A 174 -11.98 -0.56 -3.83
CA MET A 174 -12.45 -1.14 -2.55
C MET A 174 -13.41 -0.19 -1.85
N THR A 175 -14.40 -0.74 -1.18
CA THR A 175 -15.26 0.02 -0.26
C THR A 175 -14.58 0.21 1.10
N PRO A 176 -14.96 1.23 1.88
CA PRO A 176 -14.44 1.41 3.25
C PRO A 176 -14.66 0.19 4.15
N GLY A 177 -15.73 -0.58 3.95
CA GLY A 177 -16.04 -1.79 4.71
C GLY A 177 -15.12 -2.96 4.39
N GLU A 178 -14.64 -3.06 3.16
CA GLU A 178 -13.69 -4.08 2.70
C GLU A 178 -12.26 -3.78 3.16
N LEU A 179 -11.93 -2.52 3.45
CA LEU A 179 -10.59 -2.10 3.89
C LEU A 179 -10.32 -2.56 5.34
N ARG A 180 -10.13 -3.88 5.48
CA ARG A 180 -9.71 -4.58 6.69
C ARG A 180 -8.33 -5.15 6.51
N GLY A 181 -7.46 -4.99 7.52
CA GLY A 181 -6.07 -5.43 7.44
C GLY A 181 -5.33 -5.35 8.75
N ASP A 182 -4.02 -5.15 8.67
CA ASP A 182 -3.21 -4.99 9.88
C ASP A 182 -3.35 -3.57 10.48
N TRP A 183 -2.95 -3.43 11.72
CA TRP A 183 -3.03 -2.17 12.48
C TRP A 183 -2.18 -1.04 11.86
N ALA A 184 -1.16 -1.36 11.08
CA ALA A 184 -0.31 -0.38 10.37
C ALA A 184 -0.93 0.10 9.04
N GLY A 185 -2.11 -0.39 8.67
CA GLY A 185 -2.83 0.04 7.48
C GLY A 185 -2.49 -0.74 6.21
N GLU A 186 -1.88 -1.91 6.35
CA GLU A 186 -1.48 -2.78 5.25
C GLU A 186 -2.68 -3.57 4.71
N ILE A 187 -2.72 -3.75 3.38
CA ILE A 187 -3.84 -4.31 2.63
C ILE A 187 -3.50 -5.71 2.12
N GLY A 188 -4.40 -6.66 2.36
CA GLY A 188 -4.48 -7.93 1.66
C GLY A 188 -3.40 -8.94 1.99
N GLN A 189 -3.30 -9.96 1.14
CA GLN A 189 -2.57 -11.20 1.39
C GLN A 189 -1.05 -11.03 1.47
N THR A 190 -0.50 -9.97 0.92
CA THR A 190 0.92 -9.64 0.94
C THR A 190 1.22 -8.28 1.58
N GLN A 191 0.28 -7.75 2.36
CA GLN A 191 0.45 -6.59 3.24
C GLN A 191 0.99 -5.34 2.52
N PHE A 192 0.30 -4.94 1.45
CA PHE A 192 0.63 -3.74 0.69
C PHE A 192 0.23 -2.47 1.46
N LEU A 193 1.11 -1.49 1.53
CA LEU A 193 0.70 -0.14 1.90
C LEU A 193 -0.26 0.43 0.83
N PRO A 194 -1.21 1.31 1.19
CA PRO A 194 -2.15 1.91 0.24
C PRO A 194 -1.49 2.60 -0.95
N SER A 195 -0.39 3.30 -0.73
CA SER A 195 0.41 3.93 -1.79
C SER A 195 1.04 2.89 -2.73
N SER A 196 1.50 1.76 -2.19
CA SER A 196 2.01 0.64 -2.98
C SER A 196 0.90 -0.03 -3.77
N TYR A 197 -0.30 -0.18 -3.21
CA TYR A 197 -1.48 -0.67 -3.91
C TYR A 197 -1.77 0.18 -5.15
N LEU A 198 -1.88 1.49 -5.00
CA LEU A 198 -2.15 2.39 -6.14
C LEU A 198 -1.11 2.27 -7.25
N LYS A 199 0.13 2.01 -6.90
CA LYS A 199 1.26 2.01 -7.83
C LYS A 199 1.49 0.65 -8.48
N PHE A 200 1.25 -0.45 -7.78
CA PHE A 200 1.70 -1.77 -8.21
C PHE A 200 0.60 -2.83 -8.31
N ALA A 201 -0.61 -2.58 -7.78
CA ALA A 201 -1.69 -3.56 -7.86
C ALA A 201 -2.10 -3.80 -9.31
N VAL A 202 -2.25 -5.07 -9.66
CA VAL A 202 -2.67 -5.53 -11.00
C VAL A 202 -3.85 -6.49 -10.87
N ASP A 203 -4.75 -6.45 -11.84
CA ASP A 203 -5.78 -7.45 -12.09
C ASP A 203 -5.15 -8.54 -12.96
N PHE A 204 -4.75 -9.65 -12.34
CA PHE A 204 -4.03 -10.72 -13.03
C PHE A 204 -4.98 -11.83 -13.49
N ASP A 205 -6.08 -12.05 -12.80
CA ASP A 205 -7.10 -13.02 -13.19
C ASP A 205 -8.09 -12.46 -14.24
N GLY A 206 -8.02 -11.16 -14.55
CA GLY A 206 -8.76 -10.50 -15.62
C GLY A 206 -10.23 -10.29 -15.32
N ASN A 207 -10.63 -10.25 -14.03
CA ASN A 207 -12.01 -10.07 -13.63
C ASN A 207 -12.46 -8.60 -13.55
N GLY A 208 -11.60 -7.65 -13.86
CA GLY A 208 -11.84 -6.20 -13.81
C GLY A 208 -11.57 -5.56 -12.46
N LYS A 209 -11.05 -6.30 -11.47
CA LYS A 209 -10.72 -5.82 -10.14
C LYS A 209 -9.28 -6.16 -9.77
N ARG A 210 -8.67 -5.33 -8.94
CA ARG A 210 -7.36 -5.58 -8.34
C ARG A 210 -7.56 -6.01 -6.90
N ASP A 211 -7.95 -7.27 -6.69
CA ASP A 211 -8.35 -7.78 -5.38
C ASP A 211 -7.19 -8.46 -4.64
N LEU A 212 -6.41 -7.68 -3.89
CA LEU A 212 -5.32 -8.21 -3.09
C LEU A 212 -5.80 -8.90 -1.80
N ILE A 213 -7.09 -8.82 -1.47
CA ILE A 213 -7.68 -9.40 -0.27
C ILE A 213 -8.15 -10.83 -0.55
N HIS A 214 -8.90 -11.06 -1.64
CA HIS A 214 -9.54 -12.35 -1.90
C HIS A 214 -8.93 -13.10 -3.09
N SER A 215 -8.26 -12.41 -4.03
CA SER A 215 -7.59 -13.02 -5.18
C SER A 215 -6.10 -13.25 -4.90
N ALA A 216 -5.72 -14.52 -4.66
CA ALA A 216 -4.30 -14.86 -4.56
C ALA A 216 -3.52 -14.59 -5.86
N PRO A 217 -4.08 -14.84 -7.09
CA PRO A 217 -3.43 -14.43 -8.33
C PRO A 217 -3.08 -12.95 -8.39
N ASP A 218 -4.00 -12.06 -8.01
CA ASP A 218 -3.77 -10.61 -8.02
C ASP A 218 -2.73 -10.19 -6.98
N ALA A 219 -2.84 -10.71 -5.75
CA ALA A 219 -1.89 -10.40 -4.69
C ALA A 219 -0.47 -10.83 -5.06
N LEU A 220 -0.30 -12.04 -5.60
CA LEU A 220 1.01 -12.57 -6.02
C LEU A 220 1.58 -11.83 -7.24
N ALA A 221 0.74 -11.52 -8.23
CA ALA A 221 1.16 -10.77 -9.41
C ALA A 221 1.50 -9.31 -9.07
N SER A 222 0.75 -8.69 -8.17
CA SER A 222 1.05 -7.35 -7.66
C SER A 222 2.38 -7.32 -6.91
N THR A 223 2.66 -8.34 -6.10
CA THR A 223 3.96 -8.51 -5.44
C THR A 223 5.08 -8.66 -6.45
N ALA A 224 4.88 -9.46 -7.49
CA ALA A 224 5.85 -9.61 -8.58
C ALA A 224 6.07 -8.29 -9.34
N ASN A 225 5.00 -7.53 -9.61
CA ASN A 225 5.08 -6.21 -10.24
C ASN A 225 5.85 -5.21 -9.38
N TYR A 226 5.64 -5.23 -8.06
CA TYR A 226 6.44 -4.45 -7.12
C TYR A 226 7.93 -4.79 -7.23
N LEU A 227 8.30 -6.06 -7.09
CA LEU A 227 9.70 -6.50 -7.14
C LEU A 227 10.33 -6.16 -8.50
N LYS A 228 9.63 -6.40 -9.63
CA LYS A 228 10.08 -6.02 -10.96
C LYS A 228 10.35 -4.51 -11.07
N SER A 229 9.45 -3.69 -10.52
CA SER A 229 9.57 -2.23 -10.57
C SER A 229 10.76 -1.70 -9.76
N TYR A 230 11.21 -2.45 -8.77
CA TYR A 230 12.42 -2.17 -8.00
C TYR A 230 13.69 -2.87 -8.56
N GLY A 231 13.61 -3.43 -9.77
CA GLY A 231 14.78 -3.91 -10.51
C GLY A 231 15.05 -5.40 -10.36
N TRP A 232 14.02 -6.22 -10.05
CA TRP A 232 14.16 -7.68 -10.06
C TRP A 232 14.65 -8.17 -11.42
N ARG A 233 15.70 -8.98 -11.41
CA ARG A 233 16.33 -9.56 -12.60
C ARG A 233 15.96 -11.02 -12.73
N ARG A 234 15.28 -11.35 -13.83
CA ARG A 234 14.89 -12.72 -14.16
C ARG A 234 16.10 -13.65 -14.25
N GLY A 235 16.00 -14.83 -13.66
CA GLY A 235 17.02 -15.85 -13.72
C GLY A 235 18.27 -15.62 -12.87
N GLU A 236 18.39 -14.41 -12.27
CA GLU A 236 19.47 -14.16 -11.32
C GLU A 236 19.12 -14.69 -9.91
N PRO A 237 20.12 -15.08 -9.12
CA PRO A 237 19.90 -15.53 -7.74
C PRO A 237 19.38 -14.40 -6.85
N TRP A 238 18.82 -14.79 -5.70
CA TRP A 238 18.33 -13.89 -4.67
C TRP A 238 19.05 -14.05 -3.33
N SER A 239 20.24 -14.68 -3.33
CA SER A 239 21.13 -14.78 -2.17
C SER A 239 21.65 -13.41 -1.74
N GLU A 240 22.15 -13.32 -0.51
CA GLU A 240 22.49 -12.05 0.17
C GLU A 240 23.46 -11.12 -0.59
N SER A 241 24.28 -11.67 -1.48
CA SER A 241 25.23 -10.92 -2.30
C SER A 241 24.70 -10.53 -3.68
N SER A 242 23.45 -10.89 -4.02
CA SER A 242 22.90 -10.70 -5.36
C SER A 242 22.18 -9.37 -5.53
N ALA A 243 21.97 -8.96 -6.80
CA ALA A 243 21.15 -7.79 -7.12
C ALA A 243 19.70 -7.95 -6.65
N ASN A 244 19.12 -9.15 -6.78
CA ASN A 244 17.76 -9.45 -6.36
C ASN A 244 17.58 -9.39 -4.82
N PHE A 245 18.63 -9.63 -4.04
CA PHE A 245 18.56 -9.42 -2.60
C PHE A 245 18.33 -7.95 -2.24
N ASN A 246 18.93 -7.01 -2.98
CA ASN A 246 18.66 -5.57 -2.77
C ASN A 246 17.19 -5.24 -3.06
N VAL A 247 16.55 -5.94 -4.00
CA VAL A 247 15.10 -5.79 -4.25
C VAL A 247 14.27 -6.35 -3.10
N LEU A 248 14.69 -7.44 -2.46
CA LEU A 248 14.04 -7.93 -1.22
C LEU A 248 14.17 -6.93 -0.07
N LEU A 249 15.27 -6.14 0.00
CA LEU A 249 15.41 -5.05 0.95
C LEU A 249 14.49 -3.85 0.64
N GLU A 250 14.05 -3.68 -0.63
CA GLU A 250 13.00 -2.70 -0.94
C GLU A 250 11.63 -3.17 -0.46
N TRP A 251 11.38 -4.49 -0.51
CA TRP A 251 10.16 -5.07 0.06
C TRP A 251 10.11 -4.87 1.59
N ASN A 252 11.20 -5.20 2.28
CA ASN A 252 11.30 -4.97 3.72
C ASN A 252 12.74 -4.57 4.09
N LYS A 253 12.90 -3.36 4.62
CA LYS A 253 14.21 -2.78 4.97
C LYS A 253 14.94 -3.51 6.10
N ALA A 254 14.24 -4.36 6.87
CA ALA A 254 14.88 -5.18 7.90
C ALA A 254 15.66 -6.32 7.24
N ARG A 255 17.00 -6.22 7.29
CA ARG A 255 17.89 -7.22 6.66
C ARG A 255 17.61 -8.67 7.13
N VAL A 256 17.28 -8.85 8.42
CA VAL A 256 16.90 -10.17 8.95
C VAL A 256 15.67 -10.74 8.26
N TYR A 257 14.70 -9.89 7.93
CA TYR A 257 13.49 -10.29 7.22
C TYR A 257 13.77 -10.62 5.75
N ALA A 258 14.50 -9.77 5.03
CA ALA A 258 14.91 -10.03 3.65
C ALA A 258 15.74 -11.33 3.52
N LYS A 259 16.67 -11.59 4.45
CA LYS A 259 17.40 -12.87 4.53
C LYS A 259 16.45 -14.05 4.77
N THR A 260 15.42 -13.87 5.56
CA THR A 260 14.42 -14.93 5.83
C THR A 260 13.57 -15.22 4.60
N ILE A 261 13.16 -14.20 3.82
CA ILE A 261 12.51 -14.40 2.52
C ILE A 261 13.43 -15.23 1.60
N ALA A 262 14.68 -14.82 1.46
CA ALA A 262 15.65 -15.51 0.59
C ALA A 262 15.83 -16.99 0.97
N LEU A 263 16.07 -17.28 2.25
CA LEU A 263 16.24 -18.64 2.75
C LEU A 263 14.96 -19.49 2.58
N PHE A 264 13.79 -18.91 2.84
CA PHE A 264 12.52 -19.62 2.67
C PHE A 264 12.28 -19.96 1.19
N ALA A 265 12.52 -19.00 0.29
CA ALA A 265 12.43 -19.21 -1.16
C ALA A 265 13.40 -20.30 -1.66
N GLU A 266 14.65 -20.32 -1.17
CA GLU A 266 15.63 -21.36 -1.49
C GLU A 266 15.16 -22.75 -1.06
N ARG A 267 14.66 -22.87 0.18
CA ARG A 267 14.12 -24.14 0.68
C ARG A 267 12.91 -24.62 -0.12
N LEU A 268 11.99 -23.71 -0.48
CA LEU A 268 10.85 -24.04 -1.33
C LEU A 268 11.26 -24.44 -2.76
N ALA A 269 12.29 -23.82 -3.33
CA ALA A 269 12.82 -24.18 -4.65
C ALA A 269 13.44 -25.59 -4.64
N ALA A 270 14.06 -25.99 -3.54
CA ALA A 270 14.67 -27.32 -3.38
C ALA A 270 13.66 -28.46 -3.19
N THR A 271 12.36 -28.18 -2.99
CA THR A 271 11.29 -29.19 -2.87
C THR A 271 10.62 -29.54 -4.20
N ARG A 272 11.08 -28.97 -5.31
CA ARG A 272 10.55 -29.20 -6.67
C ARG A 272 11.20 -30.37 -7.37
#